data_b78d5bc8114a5ee3673a086d249561ac
#
_entry.id   b78d5bc8114a5ee3673a086d249561ac
#
_cell.length_a   1.000
_cell.length_b   1.000
_cell.length_c   1.000
_cell.angle_alpha   90.00
_cell.angle_beta   90.00
_cell.angle_gamma   90.00
#
_symmetry.space_group_name_H-M   'P 1'
#
loop_
_entity.id
_entity.type
_entity.pdbx_description
1 polymer ?
#
loop_
_entity_poly.entity_id
_entity_poly.type
_entity_poly.pdbx_seq_one_letter_code
_entity_poly.pdbx_strand_id
1 'polypeptide(L)'
;ADGTERPRRDKALPMTRLTLRAFGPTQSAPNQTQALRAAFGAMAGLLFTQAALWGLGRLFGLSDLGLLAHPLLMAPLGASAVLIYAVPASPLAQPWSVVVGNTLAAALALMALQLGLPPMVTLALAVFASLIGMAWARCLHPPGGAVALATVLAAPAGIGASLIWLCLTVFAGSALLVAFGVAYHRTFDK
;
A
#
# COMPACT_ATOMS: atom_id res chain seq x y z
N ALA A 1 13.95 12.42 -46.07
CA ALA A 1 12.64 12.50 -45.40
C ALA A 1 12.51 11.26 -44.52
N ASP A 2 12.98 11.37 -43.26
CA ASP A 2 12.90 10.31 -42.27
C ASP A 2 11.72 10.64 -41.34
N GLY A 3 10.63 9.93 -41.56
CA GLY A 3 9.39 10.05 -40.79
C GLY A 3 9.36 9.09 -39.60
N THR A 4 10.22 9.30 -38.60
CA THR A 4 10.08 8.63 -37.32
C THR A 4 9.01 9.32 -36.51
N GLU A 5 7.74 9.07 -36.78
CA GLU A 5 6.65 9.38 -35.87
C GLU A 5 6.86 8.58 -34.58
N ARG A 6 7.32 9.25 -33.53
CA ARG A 6 7.29 8.68 -32.18
C ARG A 6 5.83 8.36 -31.83
N PRO A 7 5.53 7.15 -31.31
CA PRO A 7 4.18 6.84 -30.90
C PRO A 7 3.69 7.88 -29.90
N ARG A 8 2.53 8.47 -30.18
CA ARG A 8 1.85 9.40 -29.27
C ARG A 8 1.68 8.69 -27.94
N ARG A 9 2.34 9.17 -26.90
CA ARG A 9 2.02 8.77 -25.52
C ARG A 9 0.54 9.03 -25.34
N ASP A 10 -0.23 7.99 -25.09
CA ASP A 10 -1.65 8.09 -24.72
C ASP A 10 -1.73 8.99 -23.49
N LYS A 11 -2.06 10.26 -23.69
CA LYS A 11 -2.27 11.19 -22.59
C LYS A 11 -3.58 10.79 -21.94
N ALA A 12 -3.51 10.29 -20.71
CA ALA A 12 -4.70 10.08 -19.90
C ALA A 12 -5.55 11.36 -19.91
N LEU A 13 -6.84 11.21 -20.20
CA LEU A 13 -7.76 12.35 -20.20
C LEU A 13 -7.93 12.85 -18.75
N PRO A 14 -7.85 14.18 -18.53
CA PRO A 14 -8.11 14.71 -17.20
C PRO A 14 -9.55 14.39 -16.78
N MET A 15 -9.77 14.12 -15.50
CA MET A 15 -11.08 13.79 -14.92
C MET A 15 -12.18 14.81 -15.25
N THR A 16 -11.79 16.05 -15.58
CA THR A 16 -12.72 17.14 -15.99
C THR A 16 -13.32 16.96 -17.39
N ARG A 17 -12.82 15.99 -18.19
CA ARG A 17 -13.33 15.68 -19.54
C ARG A 17 -13.85 14.25 -19.62
N LEU A 18 -14.68 13.86 -18.66
CA LEU A 18 -15.32 12.54 -18.68
C LEU A 18 -16.33 12.47 -19.84
N THR A 19 -15.98 11.72 -20.86
CA THR A 19 -16.87 11.32 -21.96
C THR A 19 -17.16 9.84 -21.80
N LEU A 20 -18.18 9.31 -22.48
CA LEU A 20 -18.49 7.87 -22.47
C LEU A 20 -17.27 7.02 -22.91
N ARG A 21 -16.38 7.58 -23.73
CA ARG A 21 -15.09 6.92 -24.10
C ARG A 21 -14.13 6.75 -22.93
N ALA A 22 -14.27 7.52 -21.86
CA ALA A 22 -13.43 7.39 -20.66
C ALA A 22 -13.78 6.15 -19.82
N PHE A 23 -14.91 5.49 -20.06
CA PHE A 23 -15.30 4.24 -19.42
C PHE A 23 -14.73 3.00 -20.12
N GLY A 24 -14.01 3.16 -21.24
CA GLY A 24 -13.28 2.07 -21.88
C GLY A 24 -11.88 1.90 -21.28
N PRO A 25 -11.25 0.72 -21.53
CA PRO A 25 -9.88 0.47 -21.08
C PRO A 25 -8.91 1.43 -21.79
N THR A 26 -8.19 2.22 -21.01
CA THR A 26 -7.16 3.16 -21.51
C THR A 26 -5.76 2.53 -21.48
N GLN A 27 -5.61 1.41 -20.80
CA GLN A 27 -4.35 0.67 -20.73
C GLN A 27 -4.34 -0.43 -21.79
N SER A 28 -3.18 -0.64 -22.43
CA SER A 28 -2.96 -1.80 -23.27
C SER A 28 -3.10 -3.10 -22.48
N ALA A 29 -3.65 -4.14 -23.11
CA ALA A 29 -3.71 -5.44 -22.47
C ALA A 29 -2.28 -5.89 -22.07
N PRO A 30 -2.05 -6.31 -20.82
CA PRO A 30 -0.75 -6.80 -20.40
C PRO A 30 -0.44 -8.12 -21.09
N ASN A 31 0.85 -8.41 -21.30
CA ASN A 31 1.27 -9.73 -21.69
C ASN A 31 0.85 -10.73 -20.60
N GLN A 32 0.21 -11.84 -20.98
CA GLN A 32 -0.28 -12.86 -20.05
C GLN A 32 0.81 -13.35 -19.10
N THR A 33 2.04 -13.54 -19.59
CA THR A 33 3.19 -13.96 -18.75
C THR A 33 3.52 -12.90 -17.70
N GLN A 34 3.48 -11.61 -18.05
CA GLN A 34 3.73 -10.52 -17.09
C GLN A 34 2.62 -10.45 -16.06
N ALA A 35 1.36 -10.59 -16.48
CA ALA A 35 0.22 -10.59 -15.57
C ALA A 35 0.29 -11.76 -14.56
N LEU A 36 0.61 -12.97 -15.02
CA LEU A 36 0.78 -14.14 -14.17
C LEU A 36 1.97 -13.99 -13.21
N ARG A 37 3.10 -13.45 -13.67
CA ARG A 37 4.25 -13.15 -12.79
C ARG A 37 3.87 -12.15 -11.72
N ALA A 38 3.21 -11.04 -12.07
CA ALA A 38 2.77 -10.03 -11.10
C ALA A 38 1.81 -10.64 -10.07
N ALA A 39 0.81 -11.42 -10.50
CA ALA A 39 -0.15 -12.06 -9.62
C ALA A 39 0.52 -13.08 -8.67
N PHE A 40 1.42 -13.91 -9.19
CA PHE A 40 2.18 -14.87 -8.39
C PHE A 40 3.12 -14.18 -7.40
N GLY A 41 3.82 -13.13 -7.84
CA GLY A 41 4.68 -12.32 -6.99
C GLY A 41 3.91 -11.66 -5.85
N ALA A 42 2.73 -11.08 -6.14
CA ALA A 42 1.88 -10.47 -5.12
C ALA A 42 1.39 -11.49 -4.09
N MET A 43 0.93 -12.65 -4.54
CA MET A 43 0.50 -13.74 -3.66
C MET A 43 1.66 -14.23 -2.78
N ALA A 44 2.80 -14.56 -3.37
CA ALA A 44 3.97 -15.05 -2.65
C ALA A 44 4.52 -14.01 -1.66
N GLY A 45 4.57 -12.74 -2.07
CA GLY A 45 5.01 -11.64 -1.23
C GLY A 45 4.11 -11.41 -0.02
N LEU A 46 2.78 -11.50 -0.18
CA LEU A 46 1.84 -11.39 0.93
C LEU A 46 1.95 -12.59 1.88
N LEU A 47 2.03 -13.81 1.36
CA LEU A 47 2.20 -15.02 2.19
C LEU A 47 3.52 -14.98 2.96
N PHE A 48 4.62 -14.59 2.31
CA PHE A 48 5.90 -14.41 2.97
C PHE A 48 5.84 -13.36 4.08
N THR A 49 5.27 -12.18 3.79
CA THR A 49 5.13 -11.09 4.77
C THR A 49 4.33 -11.55 5.97
N GLN A 50 3.21 -12.23 5.76
CA GLN A 50 2.37 -12.76 6.83
C GLN A 50 3.10 -13.79 7.67
N ALA A 51 3.77 -14.76 7.03
CA ALA A 51 4.54 -15.80 7.73
C ALA A 51 5.70 -15.20 8.55
N ALA A 52 6.41 -14.21 7.98
CA ALA A 52 7.50 -13.53 8.66
C ALA A 52 7.00 -12.72 9.87
N LEU A 53 5.92 -11.95 9.74
CA LEU A 53 5.31 -11.22 10.85
C LEU A 53 4.84 -12.16 11.96
N TRP A 54 4.21 -13.27 11.60
CA TRP A 54 3.78 -14.28 12.57
C TRP A 54 4.97 -14.91 13.30
N GLY A 55 6.04 -15.26 12.55
CA GLY A 55 7.27 -15.81 13.13
C GLY A 55 7.96 -14.83 14.07
N LEU A 56 8.07 -13.55 13.68
CA LEU A 56 8.61 -12.49 14.54
C LEU A 56 7.76 -12.29 15.80
N GLY A 57 6.43 -12.31 15.66
CA GLY A 57 5.52 -12.21 16.78
C GLY A 57 5.75 -13.32 17.81
N ARG A 58 5.93 -14.54 17.37
CA ARG A 58 6.24 -15.67 18.26
C ARG A 58 7.62 -15.56 18.90
N LEU A 59 8.62 -15.13 18.13
CA LEU A 59 9.99 -15.00 18.62
C LEU A 59 10.11 -13.95 19.72
N PHE A 60 9.38 -12.85 19.61
CA PHE A 60 9.40 -11.75 20.57
C PHE A 60 8.28 -11.80 21.62
N GLY A 61 7.50 -12.90 21.69
CA GLY A 61 6.38 -13.01 22.64
C GLY A 61 5.22 -12.04 22.35
N LEU A 62 5.08 -11.56 21.12
CA LEU A 62 4.05 -10.61 20.71
C LEU A 62 2.83 -11.30 20.09
N SER A 63 2.78 -12.62 20.12
CA SER A 63 1.73 -13.43 19.51
C SER A 63 0.33 -13.11 20.06
N ASP A 64 0.25 -12.75 21.32
CA ASP A 64 -1.01 -12.46 22.03
C ASP A 64 -1.60 -11.08 21.68
N LEU A 65 -0.80 -10.20 21.06
CA LEU A 65 -1.27 -8.89 20.64
C LEU A 65 -2.23 -8.93 19.46
N GLY A 66 -2.36 -10.09 18.77
CA GLY A 66 -3.26 -10.24 17.61
C GLY A 66 -2.97 -9.30 16.42
N LEU A 67 -2.06 -8.34 16.63
CA LEU A 67 -1.79 -7.24 15.72
C LEU A 67 -1.11 -7.71 14.43
N LEU A 68 -0.14 -8.62 14.57
CA LEU A 68 0.72 -9.04 13.45
C LEU A 68 0.00 -9.89 12.41
N ALA A 69 -1.16 -10.44 12.77
CA ALA A 69 -1.97 -11.29 11.89
C ALA A 69 -3.37 -10.72 11.64
N HIS A 70 -3.64 -9.47 12.02
CA HIS A 70 -4.99 -8.93 11.90
C HIS A 70 -5.36 -8.67 10.43
N PRO A 71 -6.43 -9.32 9.91
CA PRO A 71 -6.80 -9.24 8.48
C PRO A 71 -7.01 -7.81 7.99
N LEU A 72 -7.52 -6.93 8.85
CA LEU A 72 -7.76 -5.52 8.52
C LEU A 72 -6.47 -4.78 8.14
N LEU A 73 -5.35 -5.11 8.79
CA LEU A 73 -4.04 -4.51 8.50
C LEU A 73 -3.38 -5.14 7.27
N MET A 74 -3.79 -6.36 6.92
CA MET A 74 -3.29 -7.05 5.71
C MET A 74 -3.94 -6.52 4.43
N ALA A 75 -5.19 -6.06 4.49
CA ALA A 75 -5.90 -5.57 3.31
C ALA A 75 -5.18 -4.43 2.56
N PRO A 76 -4.68 -3.37 3.24
CA PRO A 76 -3.87 -2.33 2.57
C PRO A 76 -2.57 -2.84 1.96
N LEU A 77 -1.94 -3.86 2.57
CA LEU A 77 -0.73 -4.48 2.01
C LEU A 77 -1.05 -5.22 0.70
N GLY A 78 -2.26 -5.74 0.54
CA GLY A 78 -2.74 -6.28 -0.73
C GLY A 78 -2.70 -5.24 -1.86
N ALA A 79 -3.19 -4.03 -1.59
CA ALA A 79 -3.11 -2.93 -2.56
C ALA A 79 -1.65 -2.49 -2.83
N SER A 80 -0.79 -2.48 -1.79
CA SER A 80 0.65 -2.22 -1.95
C SER A 80 1.32 -3.30 -2.80
N ALA A 81 0.95 -4.57 -2.63
CA ALA A 81 1.47 -5.68 -3.43
C ALA A 81 1.11 -5.50 -4.92
N VAL A 82 -0.13 -5.10 -5.24
CA VAL A 82 -0.51 -4.81 -6.63
C VAL A 82 0.42 -3.76 -7.25
N LEU A 83 0.72 -2.68 -6.55
CA LEU A 83 1.64 -1.65 -7.05
C LEU A 83 3.07 -2.19 -7.23
N ILE A 84 3.59 -2.90 -6.25
CA ILE A 84 4.96 -3.42 -6.27
C ILE A 84 5.15 -4.43 -7.42
N TYR A 85 4.20 -5.33 -7.64
CA TYR A 85 4.38 -6.43 -8.60
C TYR A 85 3.81 -6.15 -9.99
N ALA A 86 2.73 -5.36 -10.12
CA ALA A 86 2.11 -5.09 -11.41
C ALA A 86 2.62 -3.80 -12.08
N VAL A 87 3.07 -2.81 -11.30
CA VAL A 87 3.55 -1.52 -11.83
C VAL A 87 4.83 -1.05 -11.11
N PRO A 88 5.89 -1.87 -11.05
CA PRO A 88 7.11 -1.60 -10.27
C PRO A 88 7.84 -0.32 -10.69
N ALA A 89 7.68 0.12 -11.93
CA ALA A 89 8.25 1.37 -12.43
C ALA A 89 7.51 2.63 -11.95
N SER A 90 6.36 2.47 -11.30
CA SER A 90 5.60 3.61 -10.76
C SER A 90 6.35 4.27 -9.60
N PRO A 91 6.41 5.62 -9.54
CA PRO A 91 6.93 6.33 -8.38
C PRO A 91 6.17 5.98 -7.08
N LEU A 92 4.90 5.61 -7.21
CA LEU A 92 4.03 5.23 -6.09
C LEU A 92 4.34 3.83 -5.53
N ALA A 93 5.10 3.01 -6.26
CA ALA A 93 5.51 1.65 -5.90
C ALA A 93 6.94 1.59 -5.33
N GLN A 94 7.65 2.73 -5.27
CA GLN A 94 9.03 2.76 -4.80
C GLN A 94 9.13 2.46 -3.29
N PRO A 95 10.24 1.86 -2.84
CA PRO A 95 10.44 1.48 -1.43
C PRO A 95 10.14 2.59 -0.43
N TRP A 96 10.61 3.82 -0.71
CA TRP A 96 10.33 4.99 0.10
C TRP A 96 8.83 5.28 0.21
N SER A 97 8.13 5.30 -0.93
CA SER A 97 6.69 5.56 -0.97
C SER A 97 5.90 4.50 -0.21
N VAL A 98 6.24 3.23 -0.39
CA VAL A 98 5.53 2.12 0.26
C VAL A 98 5.75 2.12 1.77
N VAL A 99 7.02 2.10 2.21
CA VAL A 99 7.35 1.93 3.64
C VAL A 99 6.99 3.19 4.43
N VAL A 100 7.46 4.35 3.96
CA VAL A 100 7.22 5.60 4.69
C VAL A 100 5.77 6.05 4.55
N GLY A 101 5.19 5.91 3.35
CA GLY A 101 3.79 6.30 3.10
C GLY A 101 2.81 5.53 3.97
N ASN A 102 2.92 4.20 4.04
CA ASN A 102 2.05 3.38 4.89
C ASN A 102 2.26 3.68 6.38
N THR A 103 3.51 3.80 6.83
CA THR A 103 3.83 4.07 8.23
C THR A 103 3.33 5.45 8.67
N LEU A 104 3.56 6.46 7.85
CA LEU A 104 3.09 7.83 8.10
C LEU A 104 1.56 7.89 8.15
N ALA A 105 0.88 7.17 7.23
CA ALA A 105 -0.57 7.09 7.23
C ALA A 105 -1.12 6.44 8.51
N ALA A 106 -0.51 5.37 8.99
CA ALA A 106 -0.87 4.76 10.26
C ALA A 106 -0.67 5.75 11.45
N ALA A 107 0.48 6.41 11.49
CA ALA A 107 0.78 7.37 12.56
C ALA A 107 -0.21 8.53 12.60
N LEU A 108 -0.52 9.13 11.45
CA LEU A 108 -1.48 10.24 11.35
C LEU A 108 -2.91 9.81 11.68
N ALA A 109 -3.30 8.58 11.29
CA ALA A 109 -4.59 8.02 11.70
C ALA A 109 -4.70 7.81 13.19
N LEU A 110 -3.62 7.35 13.86
CA LEU A 110 -3.57 7.25 15.30
C LEU A 110 -3.65 8.61 15.99
N MET A 111 -3.04 9.64 15.44
CA MET A 111 -3.19 11.01 15.94
C MET A 111 -4.63 11.51 15.80
N ALA A 112 -5.29 11.23 14.67
CA ALA A 112 -6.69 11.59 14.47
C ALA A 112 -7.63 10.91 15.47
N LEU A 113 -7.35 9.66 15.86
CA LEU A 113 -8.09 8.92 16.88
C LEU A 113 -8.03 9.61 18.25
N GLN A 114 -6.90 10.25 18.61
CA GLN A 114 -6.76 10.93 19.90
C GLN A 114 -7.65 12.17 20.05
N LEU A 115 -8.20 12.68 18.96
CA LEU A 115 -9.09 13.85 19.00
C LEU A 115 -10.50 13.53 19.52
N GLY A 116 -10.85 12.26 19.71
CA GLY A 116 -12.16 11.86 20.23
C GLY A 116 -13.34 12.26 19.35
N LEU A 117 -13.14 12.43 18.04
CA LEU A 117 -14.16 12.85 17.09
C LEU A 117 -15.11 11.69 16.74
N PRO A 118 -16.33 11.98 16.22
CA PRO A 118 -17.21 10.93 15.71
C PRO A 118 -16.50 10.04 14.67
N PRO A 119 -16.79 8.73 14.64
CA PRO A 119 -16.02 7.77 13.83
C PRO A 119 -15.90 8.17 12.36
N MET A 120 -16.98 8.63 11.73
CA MET A 120 -16.95 9.02 10.31
C MET A 120 -16.07 10.25 10.06
N VAL A 121 -16.04 11.20 11.01
CA VAL A 121 -15.18 12.39 10.94
C VAL A 121 -13.71 11.97 11.12
N THR A 122 -13.45 11.07 12.07
CA THR A 122 -12.11 10.52 12.29
C THR A 122 -11.56 9.80 11.06
N LEU A 123 -12.38 8.96 10.41
CA LEU A 123 -12.01 8.28 9.15
C LEU A 123 -11.63 9.28 8.05
N ALA A 124 -12.48 10.29 7.83
CA ALA A 124 -12.23 11.32 6.82
C ALA A 124 -10.96 12.14 7.13
N LEU A 125 -10.80 12.55 8.40
CA LEU A 125 -9.63 13.29 8.84
C LEU A 125 -8.34 12.48 8.73
N ALA A 126 -8.37 11.19 9.06
CA ALA A 126 -7.22 10.30 8.95
C ALA A 126 -6.73 10.20 7.49
N VAL A 127 -7.64 10.04 6.53
CA VAL A 127 -7.29 10.00 5.10
C VAL A 127 -6.77 11.36 4.63
N PHE A 128 -7.44 12.45 5.01
CA PHE A 128 -7.00 13.82 4.68
C PHE A 128 -5.60 14.09 5.20
N ALA A 129 -5.35 13.85 6.48
CA ALA A 129 -4.04 14.07 7.09
C ALA A 129 -2.96 13.20 6.45
N SER A 130 -3.28 11.93 6.16
CA SER A 130 -2.35 11.00 5.49
C SER A 130 -1.97 11.49 4.10
N LEU A 131 -2.93 11.98 3.31
CA LEU A 131 -2.66 12.49 1.97
C LEU A 131 -1.74 13.71 2.01
N ILE A 132 -2.00 14.66 2.90
CA ILE A 132 -1.16 15.86 3.09
C ILE A 132 0.24 15.46 3.57
N GLY A 133 0.32 14.59 4.58
CA GLY A 133 1.60 14.13 5.13
C GLY A 133 2.45 13.41 4.10
N MET A 134 1.86 12.49 3.33
CA MET A 134 2.55 11.80 2.25
C MET A 134 3.02 12.75 1.13
N ALA A 135 2.21 13.76 0.79
CA ALA A 135 2.59 14.75 -0.22
C ALA A 135 3.81 15.57 0.23
N TRP A 136 3.84 16.04 1.48
CA TRP A 136 4.98 16.78 2.04
C TRP A 136 6.23 15.93 2.19
N ALA A 137 6.08 14.68 2.63
CA ALA A 137 7.19 13.72 2.75
C ALA A 137 7.64 13.14 1.40
N ARG A 138 7.00 13.51 0.28
CA ARG A 138 7.27 13.00 -1.07
C ARG A 138 7.23 11.46 -1.13
N CYS A 139 6.30 10.88 -0.39
CA CYS A 139 6.11 9.43 -0.30
C CYS A 139 4.67 9.02 -0.64
N LEU A 140 4.06 9.69 -1.62
CA LEU A 140 2.69 9.41 -2.01
C LEU A 140 2.53 7.94 -2.39
N HIS A 141 1.69 7.24 -1.63
CA HIS A 141 1.39 5.82 -1.79
C HIS A 141 -0.11 5.60 -1.56
N PRO A 142 -0.92 5.43 -2.61
CA PRO A 142 -2.38 5.35 -2.47
C PRO A 142 -2.88 4.32 -1.46
N PRO A 143 -2.28 3.13 -1.34
CA PRO A 143 -2.64 2.18 -0.27
C PRO A 143 -2.51 2.72 1.15
N GLY A 144 -1.69 3.76 1.37
CA GLY A 144 -1.61 4.46 2.66
C GLY A 144 -2.94 5.04 3.12
N GLY A 145 -3.80 5.49 2.20
CA GLY A 145 -5.17 5.88 2.54
C GLY A 145 -5.98 4.72 3.13
N ALA A 146 -5.83 3.52 2.58
CA ALA A 146 -6.46 2.33 3.13
C ALA A 146 -5.83 1.90 4.48
N VAL A 147 -4.52 2.11 4.68
CA VAL A 147 -3.86 1.92 5.97
C VAL A 147 -4.49 2.84 7.02
N ALA A 148 -4.70 4.12 6.69
CA ALA A 148 -5.32 5.08 7.60
C ALA A 148 -6.73 4.63 8.03
N LEU A 149 -7.55 4.21 7.08
CA LEU A 149 -8.89 3.68 7.36
C LEU A 149 -8.84 2.41 8.22
N ALA A 150 -7.98 1.45 7.86
CA ALA A 150 -7.81 0.21 8.60
C ALA A 150 -7.36 0.46 10.04
N THR A 151 -6.47 1.43 10.26
CA THR A 151 -6.00 1.84 11.58
C THR A 151 -7.15 2.36 12.46
N VAL A 152 -7.98 3.25 11.92
CA VAL A 152 -9.15 3.78 12.66
C VAL A 152 -10.16 2.68 12.96
N LEU A 153 -10.43 1.79 11.98
CA LEU A 153 -11.40 0.70 12.14
C LEU A 153 -10.92 -0.39 13.09
N ALA A 154 -9.62 -0.60 13.21
CA ALA A 154 -9.03 -1.59 14.12
C ALA A 154 -9.07 -1.11 15.59
N ALA A 155 -9.13 0.18 15.83
CA ALA A 155 -9.08 0.75 17.19
C ALA A 155 -10.19 0.25 18.14
N PRO A 156 -11.48 0.13 17.71
CA PRO A 156 -12.54 -0.38 18.57
C PRO A 156 -12.40 -1.86 18.94
N ALA A 157 -11.63 -2.63 18.17
CA ALA A 157 -11.39 -4.05 18.41
C ALA A 157 -10.34 -4.31 19.52
N GLY A 158 -9.93 -3.28 20.26
CA GLY A 158 -8.94 -3.42 21.32
C GLY A 158 -7.51 -3.63 20.80
N ILE A 159 -7.30 -3.49 19.49
CA ILE A 159 -5.99 -3.66 18.83
C ILE A 159 -5.06 -2.48 19.18
N GLY A 160 -5.59 -1.44 19.82
CA GLY A 160 -4.87 -0.23 20.17
C GLY A 160 -4.12 -0.26 21.51
N ALA A 161 -3.86 -1.44 22.08
CA ALA A 161 -3.14 -1.53 23.37
C ALA A 161 -1.73 -0.92 23.31
N SER A 162 -1.17 -0.72 22.12
CA SER A 162 0.00 0.12 21.91
C SER A 162 -0.01 0.72 20.51
N LEU A 163 -0.22 2.02 20.43
CA LEU A 163 -0.15 2.81 19.19
C LEU A 163 1.18 2.63 18.46
N ILE A 164 2.25 2.46 19.23
CA ILE A 164 3.60 2.23 18.71
C ILE A 164 3.68 0.86 18.01
N TRP A 165 3.12 -0.19 18.61
CA TRP A 165 3.14 -1.52 18.01
C TRP A 165 2.41 -1.60 16.69
N LEU A 166 1.30 -0.87 16.55
CA LEU A 166 0.57 -0.82 15.28
C LEU A 166 1.41 -0.15 14.18
N CYS A 167 2.06 0.99 14.47
CA CYS A 167 2.99 1.62 13.53
C CYS A 167 4.16 0.71 13.17
N LEU A 168 4.74 0.02 14.15
CA LEU A 168 5.83 -0.93 13.95
C LEU A 168 5.40 -2.12 13.08
N THR A 169 4.17 -2.62 13.27
CA THR A 169 3.61 -3.69 12.44
C THR A 169 3.43 -3.26 10.99
N VAL A 170 2.86 -2.06 10.76
CA VAL A 170 2.69 -1.50 9.41
C VAL A 170 4.05 -1.25 8.76
N PHE A 171 5.01 -0.70 9.50
CA PHE A 171 6.38 -0.52 9.03
C PHE A 171 7.03 -1.84 8.65
N ALA A 172 7.03 -2.83 9.56
CA ALA A 172 7.65 -4.12 9.34
C ALA A 172 7.00 -4.87 8.17
N GLY A 173 5.66 -4.89 8.10
CA GLY A 173 4.92 -5.50 7.00
C GLY A 173 5.24 -4.86 5.64
N SER A 174 5.28 -3.54 5.59
CA SER A 174 5.63 -2.80 4.37
C SER A 174 7.08 -3.04 3.97
N ALA A 175 8.02 -3.05 4.93
CA ALA A 175 9.43 -3.29 4.68
C ALA A 175 9.69 -4.73 4.18
N LEU A 176 9.06 -5.73 4.79
CA LEU A 176 9.15 -7.13 4.37
C LEU A 176 8.57 -7.33 2.97
N LEU A 177 7.42 -6.75 2.68
CA LEU A 177 6.79 -6.83 1.37
C LEU A 177 7.69 -6.20 0.27
N VAL A 178 8.27 -5.05 0.56
CA VAL A 178 9.23 -4.38 -0.35
C VAL A 178 10.49 -5.21 -0.52
N ALA A 179 11.08 -5.72 0.55
CA ALA A 179 12.30 -6.53 0.49
C ALA A 179 12.10 -7.78 -0.38
N PHE A 180 10.97 -8.48 -0.18
CA PHE A 180 10.63 -9.62 -1.01
C PHE A 180 10.37 -9.19 -2.46
N GLY A 181 9.68 -8.08 -2.70
CA GLY A 181 9.43 -7.55 -4.04
C GLY A 181 10.72 -7.23 -4.80
N VAL A 182 11.68 -6.58 -4.14
CA VAL A 182 12.99 -6.29 -4.73
C VAL A 182 13.74 -7.58 -5.08
N ALA A 183 13.74 -8.56 -4.18
CA ALA A 183 14.36 -9.86 -4.43
C ALA A 183 13.68 -10.58 -5.60
N TYR A 184 12.36 -10.56 -5.64
CA TYR A 184 11.55 -11.16 -6.70
C TYR A 184 11.89 -10.56 -8.07
N HIS A 185 11.85 -9.23 -8.21
CA HIS A 185 12.15 -8.56 -9.47
C HIS A 185 13.60 -8.80 -9.92
N ARG A 186 14.57 -8.79 -9.01
CA ARG A 186 15.97 -9.12 -9.36
C ARG A 186 16.15 -10.53 -9.93
N THR A 187 15.25 -11.46 -9.57
CA THR A 187 15.33 -12.85 -10.02
C THR A 187 14.65 -13.05 -11.36
N PHE A 188 13.52 -12.36 -11.61
CA PHE A 188 12.66 -12.63 -12.75
C PHE A 188 12.69 -11.57 -13.87
N ASP A 189 13.28 -10.39 -13.63
CA ASP A 189 13.40 -9.30 -14.62
C ASP A 189 14.79 -9.27 -15.30
N LYS A 190 15.49 -10.40 -15.31
CA LYS A 190 16.79 -10.58 -16.04
C LYS A 190 16.54 -10.91 -17.51
#